data_707b80496a19d69f8fa854eb21f4db0f
#
_entry.id   707b80496a19d69f8fa854eb21f4db0f
#
_cell.length_a   1.000
_cell.length_b   1.000
_cell.length_c   1.000
_cell.angle_alpha   90.00
_cell.angle_beta   90.00
_cell.angle_gamma   90.00
#
_symmetry.space_group_name_H-M   'P 1'
#
loop_
_entity.id
_entity.type
_entity.pdbx_description
1 polymer ?
#
loop_
_entity_poly.entity_id
_entity_poly.type
_entity_poly.pdbx_seq_one_letter_code
_entity_poly.pdbx_strand_id
1 'polypeptide(L)'
;MQLTKDADKLVCNIYKTYLSRRNNGLTKSEAKSFDSDFYIEIPSLSSWSEDDIDETLNELKRAGFIKKYIYGDFQIQDDFIIYMENRFKNGLTEITDFISRFIP
;
A
#
# COMPACT_ATOMS: atom_id res chain seq x y z
N MET A 1 5.36 -7.89 14.04
CA MET A 1 5.93 -8.00 12.68
C MET A 1 6.75 -6.77 12.37
N GLN A 2 7.95 -6.98 11.85
CA GLN A 2 8.81 -5.87 11.44
C GLN A 2 8.94 -5.82 9.92
N LEU A 3 8.76 -4.62 9.39
CA LEU A 3 8.97 -4.34 7.97
C LEU A 3 10.21 -3.46 7.81
N THR A 4 10.89 -3.60 6.67
CA THR A 4 11.94 -2.64 6.33
C THR A 4 11.32 -1.24 6.20
N LYS A 5 12.15 -0.21 6.25
CA LYS A 5 11.67 1.18 6.07
C LYS A 5 10.98 1.36 4.72
N ASP A 6 11.53 0.74 3.68
CA ASP A 6 10.93 0.82 2.34
C ASP A 6 9.56 0.13 2.31
N ALA A 7 9.46 -1.06 2.90
CA ALA A 7 8.18 -1.76 2.96
C ALA A 7 7.16 -0.98 3.77
N ASP A 8 7.58 -0.36 4.86
CA ASP A 8 6.69 0.46 5.69
C ASP A 8 6.16 1.66 4.91
N LYS A 9 7.03 2.34 4.17
CA LYS A 9 6.61 3.45 3.31
C LYS A 9 5.63 2.99 2.24
N LEU A 10 5.89 1.83 1.65
CA LEU A 10 5.04 1.29 0.59
C LEU A 10 3.66 0.91 1.13
N VAL A 11 3.59 0.20 2.28
CA VAL A 11 2.29 -0.19 2.84
C VAL A 11 1.45 1.01 3.23
N CYS A 12 2.07 2.07 3.73
CA CYS A 12 1.33 3.29 4.09
C CYS A 12 0.71 3.91 2.85
N ASN A 13 1.44 3.97 1.74
CA ASN A 13 0.91 4.52 0.49
C ASN A 13 -0.19 3.64 -0.10
N ILE A 14 -0.02 2.33 -0.06
CA ILE A 14 -1.03 1.39 -0.54
C ILE A 14 -2.30 1.51 0.30
N TYR A 15 -2.17 1.57 1.62
CA TYR A 15 -3.32 1.68 2.51
C TYR A 15 -4.08 2.99 2.31
N LYS A 16 -3.37 4.10 2.14
CA LYS A 16 -4.02 5.39 1.83
C LYS A 16 -4.84 5.29 0.56
N THR A 17 -4.28 4.66 -0.48
CA THR A 17 -4.99 4.48 -1.75
C THR A 17 -6.24 3.61 -1.56
N TYR A 18 -6.12 2.53 -0.79
CA TYR A 18 -7.26 1.68 -0.47
C TYR A 18 -8.38 2.48 0.22
N LEU A 19 -8.03 3.25 1.26
CA LEU A 19 -9.01 4.04 1.98
C LEU A 19 -9.66 5.11 1.10
N SER A 20 -8.87 5.76 0.25
CA SER A 20 -9.39 6.77 -0.68
C SER A 20 -10.39 6.15 -1.65
N ARG A 21 -10.08 4.97 -2.17
CA ARG A 21 -10.98 4.23 -3.06
C ARG A 21 -12.29 3.89 -2.36
N ARG A 22 -12.20 3.38 -1.12
CA ARG A 22 -13.40 3.09 -0.33
C ARG A 22 -14.24 4.33 -0.10
N ASN A 23 -13.58 5.43 0.21
CA ASN A 23 -14.26 6.71 0.44
C ASN A 23 -14.95 7.25 -0.83
N ASN A 24 -14.43 6.88 -2.00
CA ASN A 24 -14.99 7.27 -3.29
C ASN A 24 -16.02 6.27 -3.83
N GLY A 25 -16.44 5.32 -3.01
CA GLY A 25 -17.54 4.43 -3.35
C GLY A 25 -17.16 3.11 -3.99
N LEU A 26 -15.87 2.81 -4.15
CA LEU A 26 -15.47 1.50 -4.66
C LEU A 26 -15.81 0.41 -3.65
N THR A 27 -16.18 -0.77 -4.15
CA THR A 27 -16.38 -1.91 -3.28
C THR A 27 -15.08 -2.33 -2.63
N LYS A 28 -15.15 -3.10 -1.55
CA LYS A 28 -13.96 -3.61 -0.88
C LYS A 28 -13.08 -4.39 -1.86
N SER A 29 -13.69 -5.25 -2.67
CA SER A 29 -12.97 -6.06 -3.64
C SER A 29 -12.23 -5.20 -4.68
N GLU A 30 -12.91 -4.18 -5.21
CA GLU A 30 -12.31 -3.26 -6.18
C GLU A 30 -11.17 -2.46 -5.55
N ALA A 31 -11.37 -1.99 -4.33
CA ALA A 31 -10.38 -1.16 -3.63
C ALA A 31 -9.11 -1.93 -3.28
N LYS A 32 -9.21 -3.25 -3.11
CA LYS A 32 -8.08 -4.13 -2.73
C LYS A 32 -7.18 -4.49 -3.91
N SER A 33 -7.62 -4.29 -5.14
CA SER A 33 -6.91 -4.74 -6.35
C SER A 33 -6.07 -3.61 -6.94
N PHE A 34 -4.80 -3.89 -7.22
CA PHE A 34 -3.83 -2.90 -7.69
C PHE A 34 -3.14 -3.40 -8.95
N ASP A 35 -2.98 -2.50 -9.92
CA ASP A 35 -2.22 -2.78 -11.14
C ASP A 35 -0.72 -2.68 -10.86
N SER A 36 0.09 -3.29 -11.73
CA SER A 36 1.54 -3.29 -11.57
C SER A 36 2.16 -1.89 -11.62
N ASP A 37 1.50 -0.93 -12.25
CA ASP A 37 1.98 0.45 -12.40
C ASP A 37 1.35 1.42 -11.41
N PHE A 38 0.70 0.92 -10.37
CA PHE A 38 -0.04 1.73 -9.39
C PHE A 38 0.79 2.87 -8.79
N TYR A 39 2.10 2.67 -8.64
CA TYR A 39 2.98 3.61 -7.94
C TYR A 39 3.29 4.88 -8.75
N ILE A 40 3.06 4.85 -10.06
CA ILE A 40 3.41 5.97 -10.94
C ILE A 40 2.65 7.24 -10.56
N GLU A 41 1.40 7.08 -10.12
CA GLU A 41 0.55 8.21 -9.76
C GLU A 41 0.64 8.61 -8.28
N ILE A 42 1.51 7.94 -7.50
CA ILE A 42 1.68 8.24 -6.08
C ILE A 42 2.93 9.10 -5.90
N PRO A 43 2.76 10.41 -5.54
CA PRO A 43 3.90 11.34 -5.49
C PRO A 43 5.06 10.87 -4.62
N SER A 44 4.79 10.27 -3.46
CA SER A 44 5.85 9.83 -2.55
C SER A 44 6.60 8.60 -3.04
N LEU A 45 6.12 7.95 -4.10
CA LEU A 45 6.76 6.78 -4.71
C LEU A 45 7.31 7.07 -6.10
N SER A 46 7.13 8.30 -6.60
CA SER A 46 7.45 8.63 -8.00
C SER A 46 8.94 8.52 -8.33
N SER A 47 9.81 8.61 -7.32
CA SER A 47 11.25 8.48 -7.51
C SER A 47 11.76 7.04 -7.39
N TRP A 48 10.89 6.09 -7.05
CA TRP A 48 11.28 4.70 -6.90
C TRP A 48 11.43 4.04 -8.27
N SER A 49 12.43 3.18 -8.41
CA SER A 49 12.57 2.37 -9.61
C SER A 49 11.54 1.23 -9.60
N GLU A 50 11.21 0.74 -10.78
CA GLU A 50 10.33 -0.42 -10.91
C GLU A 50 10.88 -1.63 -10.15
N ASP A 51 12.19 -1.85 -10.21
CA ASP A 51 12.84 -2.96 -9.53
C ASP A 51 12.68 -2.85 -8.01
N ASP A 52 12.84 -1.65 -7.45
CA ASP A 52 12.68 -1.44 -6.02
C ASP A 52 11.23 -1.64 -5.57
N ILE A 53 10.28 -1.20 -6.38
CA ILE A 53 8.87 -1.45 -6.11
C ILE A 53 8.60 -2.95 -6.09
N ASP A 54 9.07 -3.68 -7.10
CA ASP A 54 8.82 -5.11 -7.20
C ASP A 54 9.46 -5.89 -6.05
N GLU A 55 10.70 -5.56 -5.72
CA GLU A 55 11.39 -6.22 -4.61
C GLU A 55 10.67 -5.95 -3.28
N THR A 56 10.19 -4.73 -3.08
CA THR A 56 9.48 -4.39 -1.85
C THR A 56 8.11 -5.06 -1.80
N LEU A 57 7.42 -5.17 -2.93
CA LEU A 57 6.19 -5.95 -3.00
C LEU A 57 6.42 -7.41 -2.65
N ASN A 58 7.56 -7.97 -3.05
CA ASN A 58 7.90 -9.35 -2.67
C ASN A 58 8.09 -9.51 -1.16
N GLU A 59 8.62 -8.49 -0.51
CA GLU A 59 8.68 -8.49 0.96
C GLU A 59 7.28 -8.53 1.57
N LEU A 60 6.34 -7.74 1.03
CA LEU A 60 4.96 -7.73 1.50
C LEU A 60 4.27 -9.07 1.25
N LYS A 61 4.58 -9.71 0.11
CA LYS A 61 4.06 -11.03 -0.19
C LYS A 61 4.53 -12.06 0.84
N ARG A 62 5.82 -12.04 1.17
CA ARG A 62 6.37 -12.94 2.19
C ARG A 62 5.74 -12.71 3.57
N ALA A 63 5.35 -11.48 3.85
CA ALA A 63 4.69 -11.12 5.10
C ALA A 63 3.21 -11.53 5.14
N GLY A 64 2.67 -12.02 4.03
CA GLY A 64 1.25 -12.41 3.95
C GLY A 64 0.31 -11.23 3.73
N PHE A 65 0.84 -10.05 3.39
CA PHE A 65 0.03 -8.84 3.24
C PHE A 65 -0.61 -8.72 1.87
N ILE A 66 0.01 -9.29 0.85
CA ILE A 66 -0.51 -9.21 -0.52
C ILE A 66 -0.40 -10.57 -1.21
N LYS A 67 -1.22 -10.72 -2.24
CA LYS A 67 -1.15 -11.82 -3.19
C LYS A 67 -0.76 -11.23 -4.53
N LYS A 68 0.35 -11.69 -5.10
CA LYS A 68 0.82 -11.22 -6.41
C LYS A 68 0.38 -12.17 -7.52
N TYR A 69 0.09 -11.59 -8.67
CA TYR A 69 -0.29 -12.33 -9.87
C TYR A 69 0.83 -12.25 -10.92
N ILE A 70 0.71 -13.05 -11.98
CA ILE A 70 1.78 -13.25 -12.97
C ILE A 70 2.32 -11.95 -13.59
N TYR A 71 1.43 -11.00 -13.87
CA TYR A 71 1.82 -9.75 -14.55
C TYR A 71 2.19 -8.62 -13.60
N GLY A 72 2.40 -8.94 -12.33
CA GLY A 72 2.78 -7.92 -11.34
C GLY A 72 1.61 -7.23 -10.65
N ASP A 73 0.39 -7.50 -11.08
CA ASP A 73 -0.79 -7.02 -10.36
C ASP A 73 -0.85 -7.71 -9.00
N PHE A 74 -1.49 -7.07 -8.03
CA PHE A 74 -1.60 -7.67 -6.71
C PHE A 74 -2.90 -7.29 -6.02
N GLN A 75 -3.22 -8.03 -4.98
CA GLN A 75 -4.39 -7.75 -4.14
C GLN A 75 -3.96 -7.73 -2.69
N ILE A 76 -4.35 -6.70 -1.95
CA ILE A 76 -4.08 -6.66 -0.52
C ILE A 76 -4.99 -7.65 0.20
N GLN A 77 -4.46 -8.25 1.26
CA GLN A 77 -5.15 -9.29 2.02
C GLN A 77 -5.71 -8.71 3.33
N ASP A 78 -6.60 -9.45 3.96
CA ASP A 78 -7.23 -8.99 5.21
C ASP A 78 -6.21 -8.74 6.31
N ASP A 79 -5.15 -9.56 6.39
CA ASP A 79 -4.09 -9.35 7.39
C ASP A 79 -3.42 -8.00 7.23
N PHE A 80 -3.23 -7.53 5.99
CA PHE A 80 -2.71 -6.19 5.73
C PHE A 80 -3.66 -5.14 6.30
N ILE A 81 -4.95 -5.28 5.98
CA ILE A 81 -5.96 -4.31 6.41
C ILE A 81 -6.03 -4.26 7.94
N ILE A 82 -6.07 -5.42 8.59
CA ILE A 82 -6.12 -5.50 10.06
C ILE A 82 -4.88 -4.83 10.68
N TYR A 83 -3.70 -5.12 10.15
CA TYR A 83 -2.46 -4.53 10.64
C TYR A 83 -2.50 -3.01 10.55
N MET A 84 -2.96 -2.48 9.41
CA MET A 84 -3.02 -1.04 9.20
C MET A 84 -4.14 -0.38 10.01
N GLU A 85 -5.29 -1.05 10.17
CA GLU A 85 -6.37 -0.53 11.02
C GLU A 85 -5.94 -0.41 12.48
N ASN A 86 -5.17 -1.37 12.97
CA ASN A 86 -4.63 -1.31 14.32
C ASN A 86 -3.60 -0.19 14.49
N ARG A 87 -2.87 0.12 13.43
CA ARG A 87 -1.84 1.16 13.44
C ARG A 87 -2.42 2.56 13.26
N PHE A 88 -3.37 2.72 12.34
CA PHE A 88 -3.97 4.02 11.99
C PHE A 88 -5.46 4.01 12.28
N LYS A 89 -5.80 4.09 13.56
CA LYS A 89 -7.18 3.95 14.04
C LYS A 89 -8.12 5.05 13.55
N ASN A 90 -7.58 6.21 13.23
CA ASN A 90 -8.35 7.33 12.70
C ASN A 90 -8.40 7.36 11.17
N GLY A 91 -7.94 6.28 10.53
CA GLY A 91 -8.11 6.06 9.10
C GLY A 91 -7.38 7.06 8.20
N LEU A 92 -8.12 7.60 7.22
CA LEU A 92 -7.52 8.38 6.14
C LEU A 92 -6.79 9.64 6.61
N THR A 93 -7.33 10.33 7.60
CA THR A 93 -6.71 11.55 8.14
C THR A 93 -5.34 11.23 8.73
N GLU A 94 -5.27 10.20 9.56
CA GLU A 94 -4.03 9.83 10.24
C GLU A 94 -2.97 9.33 9.27
N ILE A 95 -3.35 8.49 8.32
CA ILE A 95 -2.40 7.96 7.33
C ILE A 95 -1.89 9.08 6.40
N THR A 96 -2.75 10.02 6.04
CA THR A 96 -2.36 11.15 5.21
C THR A 96 -1.32 12.01 5.93
N ASP A 97 -1.54 12.32 7.19
CA ASP A 97 -0.59 13.09 8.00
C ASP A 97 0.74 12.35 8.12
N PHE A 98 0.69 11.04 8.33
CA PHE A 98 1.89 10.22 8.44
C PHE A 98 2.72 10.25 7.14
N ILE A 99 2.06 10.06 6.00
CA ILE A 99 2.73 10.04 4.70
C ILE A 99 3.34 11.39 4.36
N SER A 100 2.71 12.49 4.78
CA SER A 100 3.22 13.84 4.50
C SER A 100 4.64 14.05 5.03
N ARG A 101 5.06 13.26 6.00
CA ARG A 101 6.44 13.31 6.56
C ARG A 101 7.47 12.69 5.63
N PHE A 102 7.06 11.92 4.63
CA PHE A 102 7.95 11.30 3.65
C PHE A 102 8.19 12.19 2.43
N ILE A 103 7.42 13.26 2.28
CA ILE A 103 7.52 14.18 1.15
C ILE A 103 8.33 15.38 1.60
N PRO A 104 9.50 15.65 0.96
CA PRO A 104 10.36 16.78 1.33
C PRO A 104 9.65 18.13 1.17
#